data_369018281590e885da201174b61aa44d
#
_entry.id   369018281590e885da201174b61aa44d
#
_cell.length_a   1.000
_cell.length_b   1.000
_cell.length_c   1.000
_cell.angle_alpha   90.00
_cell.angle_beta   90.00
_cell.angle_gamma   90.00
#
_symmetry.space_group_name_H-M   'P 1'
#
loop_
_entity.id
_entity.type
_entity.pdbx_description
1 polymer ?
#
loop_
_entity_poly.entity_id
_entity_poly.type
_entity_poly.pdbx_seq_one_letter_code
_entity_poly.pdbx_strand_id
1 'polypeptide(L)'
;MPFSNYIYEYYDGISSGNITVGKWVRLLYEYIVKGLQEGLFTFNAKKANKAIRFIENFCHHCEGRTDLLKLELWQKAAVSVMFGIVEEDGTRVFREVFIVIGRKNGKTLFASAVIAYMAYLDGEYGAKIYCLAPKLEQANIVYDNFYQMIKKEPELSDLSKKRRSDIYIEESNTAIKPLAFNAKKSDGFNPHLVVNDEVASWRGDGGLKQYEVMKSALGARRQPMILSLSLIHISEPTRL
;
A
#
# COMPACT_ATOMS: atom_id res chain seq x y z
N MET A 1 -6.32 15.07 -20.68
CA MET A 1 -5.51 15.89 -19.78
C MET A 1 -4.12 15.30 -19.73
N PRO A 2 -3.04 16.09 -19.71
CA PRO A 2 -1.70 15.56 -19.55
C PRO A 2 -1.61 14.80 -18.22
N PHE A 3 -0.77 13.76 -18.18
CA PHE A 3 -0.54 13.00 -16.95
C PHE A 3 0.33 13.82 -16.00
N SER A 4 -0.10 13.92 -14.74
CA SER A 4 0.65 14.63 -13.69
C SER A 4 1.81 13.77 -13.19
N ASN A 5 2.91 14.42 -12.83
CA ASN A 5 4.04 13.79 -12.15
C ASN A 5 4.12 14.33 -10.70
N TYR A 6 3.42 13.66 -9.81
CA TYR A 6 3.35 14.06 -8.40
C TYR A 6 4.65 13.82 -7.62
N ILE A 7 5.60 13.08 -8.18
CA ILE A 7 6.94 12.91 -7.59
C ILE A 7 7.69 14.25 -7.62
N TYR A 8 7.71 14.91 -8.79
CA TYR A 8 8.36 16.20 -8.93
C TYR A 8 7.62 17.29 -8.16
N GLU A 9 6.27 17.32 -8.23
CA GLU A 9 5.47 18.30 -7.51
C GLU A 9 5.72 18.25 -5.99
N TYR A 10 5.78 17.04 -5.43
CA TYR A 10 6.07 16.86 -4.01
C TYR A 10 7.53 17.22 -3.67
N TYR A 11 8.48 16.81 -4.49
CA TYR A 11 9.90 17.13 -4.31
C TYR A 11 10.17 18.63 -4.41
N ASP A 12 9.55 19.32 -5.34
CA ASP A 12 9.67 20.78 -5.49
C ASP A 12 9.12 21.50 -4.25
N GLY A 13 8.02 21.03 -3.70
CA GLY A 13 7.48 21.51 -2.43
C GLY A 13 8.45 21.32 -1.25
N ILE A 14 9.13 20.16 -1.20
CA ILE A 14 10.15 19.88 -0.17
C ILE A 14 11.40 20.77 -0.37
N SER A 15 11.87 20.90 -1.59
CA SER A 15 13.11 21.63 -1.93
C SER A 15 12.97 23.13 -1.73
N SER A 16 11.78 23.68 -2.05
CA SER A 16 11.45 25.10 -1.83
C SER A 16 11.16 25.44 -0.36
N GLY A 17 11.04 24.43 0.52
CA GLY A 17 10.67 24.61 1.93
C GLY A 17 9.17 24.82 2.19
N ASN A 18 8.33 24.76 1.15
CA ASN A 18 6.87 24.86 1.28
C ASN A 18 6.26 23.62 1.96
N ILE A 19 6.93 22.48 1.87
CA ILE A 19 6.53 21.23 2.52
C ILE A 19 7.63 20.79 3.48
N THR A 20 7.28 20.76 4.77
CA THR A 20 8.20 20.26 5.81
C THR A 20 8.10 18.74 5.92
N VAL A 21 9.23 18.06 5.81
CA VAL A 21 9.33 16.61 5.94
C VAL A 21 10.51 16.18 6.80
N GLY A 22 10.47 14.97 7.32
CA GLY A 22 11.61 14.36 8.00
C GLY A 22 12.79 14.07 7.05
N LYS A 23 13.99 13.91 7.63
CA LYS A 23 15.24 13.66 6.88
C LYS A 23 15.12 12.53 5.87
N TRP A 24 14.51 11.41 6.26
CA TRP A 24 14.43 10.22 5.42
C TRP A 24 13.52 10.39 4.20
N VAL A 25 12.41 11.14 4.36
CA VAL A 25 11.52 11.47 3.24
C VAL A 25 12.25 12.38 2.24
N ARG A 26 12.98 13.39 2.72
CA ARG A 26 13.80 14.26 1.86
C ARG A 26 14.82 13.45 1.07
N LEU A 27 15.63 12.63 1.72
CA LEU A 27 16.66 11.80 1.08
C LEU A 27 16.06 10.82 0.07
N LEU A 28 14.89 10.23 0.37
CA LEU A 28 14.20 9.33 -0.54
C LEU A 28 13.82 10.04 -1.84
N TYR A 29 13.17 11.20 -1.75
CA TYR A 29 12.73 11.92 -2.95
C TYR A 29 13.88 12.54 -3.71
N GLU A 30 14.95 12.98 -3.04
CA GLU A 30 16.22 13.38 -3.70
C GLU A 30 16.81 12.21 -4.51
N TYR A 31 16.89 11.02 -3.92
CA TYR A 31 17.38 9.81 -4.59
C TYR A 31 16.51 9.42 -5.80
N ILE A 32 15.18 9.45 -5.65
CA ILE A 32 14.24 9.10 -6.72
C ILE A 32 14.35 10.10 -7.88
N VAL A 33 14.30 11.39 -7.57
CA VAL A 33 14.38 12.45 -8.61
C VAL A 33 15.70 12.40 -9.33
N LYS A 34 16.81 12.25 -8.62
CA LYS A 34 18.14 12.06 -9.21
C LYS A 34 18.18 10.83 -10.11
N GLY A 35 17.67 9.69 -9.64
CA GLY A 35 17.61 8.46 -10.41
C GLY A 35 16.78 8.58 -11.69
N LEU A 36 15.68 9.35 -11.66
CA LEU A 36 14.88 9.65 -12.85
C LEU A 36 15.64 10.55 -13.84
N GLN A 37 16.39 11.54 -13.35
CA GLN A 37 17.20 12.45 -14.19
C GLN A 37 18.40 11.75 -14.83
N GLU A 38 19.01 10.82 -14.12
CA GLU A 38 20.18 10.04 -14.58
C GLU A 38 19.80 8.79 -15.39
N GLY A 39 18.49 8.52 -15.55
CA GLY A 39 18.00 7.34 -16.28
C GLY A 39 18.13 6.02 -15.52
N LEU A 40 18.39 6.06 -14.19
CA LEU A 40 18.38 4.86 -13.34
C LEU A 40 16.98 4.28 -13.20
N PHE A 41 15.96 5.14 -13.24
CA PHE A 41 14.54 4.77 -13.15
C PHE A 41 13.78 5.29 -14.37
N THR A 42 12.77 4.51 -14.78
CA THR A 42 11.78 4.95 -15.79
C THR A 42 10.47 5.29 -15.11
N PHE A 43 9.90 6.46 -15.39
CA PHE A 43 8.62 6.88 -14.88
C PHE A 43 7.50 6.68 -15.91
N ASN A 44 6.56 5.80 -15.61
CA ASN A 44 5.35 5.58 -16.37
C ASN A 44 4.18 6.37 -15.78
N ALA A 45 3.98 7.59 -16.26
CA ALA A 45 2.93 8.48 -15.79
C ALA A 45 1.52 7.89 -15.97
N LYS A 46 1.29 7.07 -17.00
CA LYS A 46 -0.01 6.41 -17.22
C LYS A 46 -0.33 5.43 -16.11
N LYS A 47 0.64 4.61 -15.68
CA LYS A 47 0.46 3.65 -14.57
C LYS A 47 0.25 4.37 -13.24
N ALA A 48 1.06 5.39 -12.92
CA ALA A 48 0.91 6.18 -11.71
C ALA A 48 -0.48 6.83 -11.62
N ASN A 49 -0.88 7.54 -12.68
CA ASN A 49 -2.17 8.22 -12.72
C ASN A 49 -3.36 7.25 -12.78
N LYS A 50 -3.19 6.04 -13.35
CA LYS A 50 -4.21 4.99 -13.32
C LYS A 50 -4.53 4.59 -11.88
N ALA A 51 -3.52 4.37 -11.05
CA ALA A 51 -3.69 4.02 -9.63
C ALA A 51 -4.35 5.16 -8.84
N ILE A 52 -3.87 6.40 -9.00
CA ILE A 52 -4.42 7.57 -8.33
C ILE A 52 -5.89 7.78 -8.70
N ARG A 53 -6.22 7.75 -10.00
CA ARG A 53 -7.60 7.94 -10.48
C ARG A 53 -8.53 6.83 -10.00
N PHE A 54 -8.07 5.58 -9.97
CA PHE A 54 -8.86 4.49 -9.41
C PHE A 54 -9.18 4.77 -7.94
N ILE A 55 -8.19 5.11 -7.13
CA ILE A 55 -8.39 5.40 -5.72
C ILE A 55 -9.36 6.58 -5.53
N GLU A 56 -9.18 7.68 -6.27
CA GLU A 56 -10.00 8.87 -6.10
C GLU A 56 -11.43 8.76 -6.67
N ASN A 57 -11.71 7.78 -7.54
CA ASN A 57 -13.02 7.60 -8.16
C ASN A 57 -13.82 6.42 -7.58
N PHE A 58 -13.17 5.45 -6.90
CA PHE A 58 -13.83 4.24 -6.44
C PHE A 58 -13.64 3.94 -4.94
N CYS A 59 -12.70 4.62 -4.27
CA CYS A 59 -12.46 4.38 -2.85
C CYS A 59 -13.18 5.43 -2.00
N HIS A 60 -13.92 4.97 -1.00
CA HIS A 60 -14.70 5.82 -0.10
C HIS A 60 -14.07 5.91 1.29
N HIS A 61 -14.33 7.00 1.99
CA HIS A 61 -14.08 7.06 3.42
C HIS A 61 -14.98 6.07 4.17
N CYS A 62 -14.44 5.43 5.22
CA CYS A 62 -15.15 4.39 5.98
C CYS A 62 -15.62 4.87 7.35
N GLU A 63 -15.01 5.91 7.88
CA GLU A 63 -15.27 6.45 9.21
C GLU A 63 -15.51 7.96 9.15
N GLY A 64 -16.50 8.42 9.91
CA GLY A 64 -16.86 9.84 10.04
C GLY A 64 -17.51 10.46 8.81
N ARG A 65 -17.22 9.98 7.61
CA ARG A 65 -17.79 10.43 6.34
C ARG A 65 -17.82 9.30 5.31
N THR A 66 -18.50 9.51 4.18
CA THR A 66 -18.76 8.46 3.18
C THR A 66 -18.45 8.88 1.75
N ASP A 67 -17.94 10.09 1.55
CA ASP A 67 -17.55 10.62 0.25
C ASP A 67 -16.31 9.90 -0.32
N LEU A 68 -16.04 10.13 -1.59
CA LEU A 68 -14.88 9.62 -2.27
C LEU A 68 -13.58 10.12 -1.64
N LEU A 69 -12.61 9.23 -1.54
CA LEU A 69 -11.28 9.54 -1.04
C LEU A 69 -10.57 10.51 -1.99
N LYS A 70 -10.03 11.59 -1.46
CA LYS A 70 -9.11 12.47 -2.17
C LYS A 70 -7.73 12.33 -1.54
N LEU A 71 -6.76 11.94 -2.37
CA LEU A 71 -5.40 11.74 -1.94
C LEU A 71 -4.69 13.08 -1.72
N GLU A 72 -4.03 13.21 -0.59
CA GLU A 72 -3.09 14.29 -0.33
C GLU A 72 -1.87 14.20 -1.25
N LEU A 73 -1.15 15.29 -1.46
CA LEU A 73 -0.01 15.34 -2.39
C LEU A 73 1.06 14.28 -2.04
N TRP A 74 1.37 14.08 -0.76
CA TRP A 74 2.32 13.06 -0.34
C TRP A 74 1.84 11.63 -0.65
N GLN A 75 0.53 11.38 -0.57
CA GLN A 75 -0.07 10.09 -0.93
C GLN A 75 0.00 9.86 -2.44
N LYS A 76 -0.30 10.90 -3.24
CA LYS A 76 -0.15 10.86 -4.71
C LYS A 76 1.29 10.60 -5.11
N ALA A 77 2.24 11.26 -4.45
CA ALA A 77 3.66 11.05 -4.69
C ALA A 77 4.07 9.61 -4.33
N ALA A 78 3.63 9.08 -3.18
CA ALA A 78 3.89 7.70 -2.77
C ALA A 78 3.28 6.68 -3.76
N VAL A 79 2.03 6.85 -4.17
CA VAL A 79 1.37 6.02 -5.18
C VAL A 79 2.11 6.10 -6.52
N SER A 80 2.59 7.29 -6.90
CA SER A 80 3.38 7.48 -8.13
C SER A 80 4.72 6.73 -8.08
N VAL A 81 5.38 6.68 -6.93
CA VAL A 81 6.60 5.87 -6.74
C VAL A 81 6.28 4.38 -6.81
N MET A 82 5.25 3.93 -6.08
CA MET A 82 4.88 2.51 -5.98
C MET A 82 4.47 1.90 -7.33
N PHE A 83 3.73 2.65 -8.15
CA PHE A 83 3.11 2.12 -9.37
C PHE A 83 3.64 2.74 -10.67
N GLY A 84 4.31 3.87 -10.58
CA GLY A 84 4.80 4.62 -11.75
C GLY A 84 6.29 4.42 -12.03
N ILE A 85 7.11 4.06 -11.05
CA ILE A 85 8.51 3.74 -11.30
C ILE A 85 8.62 2.27 -11.71
N VAL A 86 9.08 2.07 -12.96
CA VAL A 86 9.03 0.75 -13.62
C VAL A 86 10.37 0.39 -14.24
N GLU A 87 10.59 -0.92 -14.36
CA GLU A 87 11.66 -1.53 -15.16
C GLU A 87 11.35 -1.42 -16.66
N GLU A 88 12.27 -1.80 -17.51
CA GLU A 88 12.11 -1.82 -18.98
C GLU A 88 10.91 -2.67 -19.44
N ASP A 89 10.65 -3.79 -18.76
CA ASP A 89 9.50 -4.67 -19.04
C ASP A 89 8.17 -4.12 -18.52
N GLY A 90 8.20 -2.94 -17.88
CA GLY A 90 7.05 -2.26 -17.30
C GLY A 90 6.61 -2.80 -15.95
N THR A 91 7.32 -3.73 -15.32
CA THR A 91 7.04 -4.16 -13.94
C THR A 91 7.49 -3.10 -12.94
N ARG A 92 6.92 -3.11 -11.73
CA ARG A 92 7.31 -2.13 -10.67
C ARG A 92 8.72 -2.41 -10.15
N VAL A 93 9.49 -1.34 -9.96
CA VAL A 93 10.82 -1.38 -9.36
C VAL A 93 10.72 -1.67 -7.85
N PHE A 94 9.88 -0.88 -7.16
CA PHE A 94 9.77 -0.96 -5.70
C PHE A 94 8.76 -2.03 -5.29
N ARG A 95 9.27 -3.15 -4.78
CA ARG A 95 8.47 -4.30 -4.31
C ARG A 95 8.33 -4.34 -2.79
N GLU A 96 9.10 -3.53 -2.08
CA GLU A 96 9.02 -3.36 -0.63
C GLU A 96 8.85 -1.88 -0.33
N VAL A 97 7.77 -1.53 0.33
CA VAL A 97 7.41 -0.16 0.67
C VAL A 97 7.20 -0.07 2.17
N PHE A 98 7.87 0.87 2.83
CA PHE A 98 7.75 1.10 4.26
C PHE A 98 7.31 2.53 4.54
N ILE A 99 6.13 2.69 5.15
CA ILE A 99 5.54 3.99 5.46
C ILE A 99 5.42 4.15 6.96
N VAL A 100 6.11 5.15 7.50
CA VAL A 100 6.06 5.52 8.92
C VAL A 100 5.44 6.90 9.04
N ILE A 101 4.27 6.98 9.66
CA ILE A 101 3.51 8.23 9.79
C ILE A 101 2.95 8.41 11.21
N GLY A 102 2.63 9.65 11.56
CA GLY A 102 1.96 9.96 12.83
C GLY A 102 0.54 9.38 12.90
N ARG A 103 0.01 9.28 14.12
CA ARG A 103 -1.39 8.87 14.34
C ARG A 103 -2.36 9.81 13.62
N LYS A 104 -3.53 9.29 13.23
CA LYS A 104 -4.64 10.03 12.59
C LYS A 104 -4.33 10.61 11.20
N ASN A 105 -3.27 10.14 10.53
CA ASN A 105 -2.94 10.52 9.15
C ASN A 105 -3.46 9.55 8.08
N GLY A 106 -4.53 8.82 8.37
CA GLY A 106 -5.21 7.99 7.37
C GLY A 106 -4.47 6.72 6.94
N LYS A 107 -3.54 6.17 7.79
CA LYS A 107 -2.72 4.99 7.48
C LYS A 107 -3.56 3.80 6.98
N THR A 108 -4.57 3.41 7.74
CA THR A 108 -5.45 2.26 7.43
C THR A 108 -6.25 2.49 6.16
N LEU A 109 -6.77 3.71 5.99
CA LEU A 109 -7.52 4.09 4.80
C LEU A 109 -6.65 4.05 3.54
N PHE A 110 -5.42 4.57 3.63
CA PHE A 110 -4.45 4.51 2.54
C PHE A 110 -4.08 3.06 2.17
N ALA A 111 -3.81 2.21 3.17
CA ALA A 111 -3.55 0.79 2.95
C ALA A 111 -4.73 0.09 2.25
N SER A 112 -5.96 0.36 2.70
CA SER A 112 -7.18 -0.20 2.10
C SER A 112 -7.38 0.24 0.65
N ALA A 113 -7.04 1.49 0.33
CA ALA A 113 -7.07 1.99 -1.05
C ALA A 113 -6.02 1.33 -1.95
N VAL A 114 -4.82 1.06 -1.43
CA VAL A 114 -3.79 0.28 -2.14
C VAL A 114 -4.25 -1.17 -2.36
N ILE A 115 -4.87 -1.80 -1.36
CA ILE A 115 -5.47 -3.14 -1.51
C ILE A 115 -6.51 -3.11 -2.63
N ALA A 116 -7.41 -2.12 -2.64
CA ALA A 116 -8.44 -2.00 -3.66
C ALA A 116 -7.82 -1.89 -5.06
N TYR A 117 -6.87 -0.99 -5.28
CA TYR A 117 -6.22 -0.88 -6.59
C TYR A 117 -5.56 -2.20 -7.03
N MET A 118 -4.81 -2.86 -6.14
CA MET A 118 -4.11 -4.11 -6.47
C MET A 118 -5.05 -5.30 -6.64
N ALA A 119 -6.22 -5.27 -6.01
CA ALA A 119 -7.22 -6.32 -6.14
C ALA A 119 -8.00 -6.25 -7.45
N TYR A 120 -8.34 -5.03 -7.91
CA TYR A 120 -9.26 -4.85 -9.04
C TYR A 120 -8.58 -4.40 -10.34
N LEU A 121 -7.48 -3.65 -10.28
CA LEU A 121 -6.98 -2.95 -11.46
C LEU A 121 -5.48 -3.10 -11.76
N ASP A 122 -4.69 -3.69 -10.88
CA ASP A 122 -3.25 -3.91 -11.08
C ASP A 122 -2.95 -4.96 -12.17
N GLY A 123 -3.91 -5.85 -12.46
CA GLY A 123 -3.89 -6.76 -13.60
C GLY A 123 -3.28 -8.13 -13.33
N GLU A 124 -3.13 -8.53 -12.07
CA GLU A 124 -2.65 -9.86 -11.70
C GLU A 124 -3.81 -10.84 -11.56
N TYR A 125 -3.87 -11.86 -12.42
CA TYR A 125 -4.85 -12.94 -12.28
C TYR A 125 -4.49 -13.92 -11.17
N GLY A 126 -5.47 -14.32 -10.38
CA GLY A 126 -5.27 -15.21 -9.24
C GLY A 126 -4.52 -14.56 -8.09
N ALA A 127 -4.59 -13.22 -7.96
CA ALA A 127 -3.90 -12.49 -6.91
C ALA A 127 -4.29 -12.96 -5.51
N LYS A 128 -3.31 -13.10 -4.63
CA LYS A 128 -3.51 -13.35 -3.20
C LYS A 128 -3.01 -12.14 -2.43
N ILE A 129 -3.91 -11.52 -1.68
CA ILE A 129 -3.64 -10.33 -0.88
C ILE A 129 -3.81 -10.69 0.59
N TYR A 130 -2.81 -10.39 1.40
CA TYR A 130 -2.80 -10.71 2.81
C TYR A 130 -2.68 -9.45 3.66
N CYS A 131 -3.63 -9.27 4.59
CA CYS A 131 -3.50 -8.31 5.69
C CYS A 131 -2.87 -9.05 6.86
N LEU A 132 -1.63 -8.72 7.23
CA LEU A 132 -0.83 -9.48 8.17
C LEU A 132 -0.60 -8.70 9.47
N ALA A 133 -0.83 -9.34 10.61
CA ALA A 133 -0.55 -8.78 11.93
C ALA A 133 -0.27 -9.89 12.95
N PRO A 134 0.28 -9.57 14.15
CA PRO A 134 0.52 -10.55 15.21
C PRO A 134 -0.73 -11.31 15.65
N LYS A 135 -1.88 -10.63 15.67
CA LYS A 135 -3.18 -11.21 16.03
C LYS A 135 -4.18 -11.02 14.90
N LEU A 136 -5.10 -11.97 14.74
CA LEU A 136 -6.11 -11.92 13.68
C LEU A 136 -7.02 -10.69 13.82
N GLU A 137 -7.36 -10.29 15.04
CA GLU A 137 -8.14 -9.08 15.32
C GLU A 137 -7.48 -7.82 14.77
N GLN A 138 -6.15 -7.72 14.87
CA GLN A 138 -5.39 -6.61 14.30
C GLN A 138 -5.34 -6.67 12.76
N ALA A 139 -5.16 -7.87 12.19
CA ALA A 139 -5.20 -8.07 10.74
C ALA A 139 -6.57 -7.69 10.15
N ASN A 140 -7.64 -7.94 10.91
CA ASN A 140 -8.99 -7.58 10.51
C ASN A 140 -9.22 -6.06 10.42
N ILE A 141 -8.46 -5.23 11.13
CA ILE A 141 -8.65 -3.76 11.08
C ILE A 141 -8.51 -3.25 9.64
N VAL A 142 -7.42 -3.58 8.96
CA VAL A 142 -7.20 -3.18 7.56
C VAL A 142 -8.16 -3.90 6.62
N TYR A 143 -8.38 -5.21 6.85
CA TYR A 143 -9.27 -6.04 6.05
C TYR A 143 -10.73 -5.55 6.08
N ASP A 144 -11.26 -5.26 7.27
CA ASP A 144 -12.63 -4.77 7.42
C ASP A 144 -12.77 -3.33 6.91
N ASN A 145 -11.74 -2.49 7.07
CA ASN A 145 -11.73 -1.15 6.48
C ASN A 145 -11.80 -1.23 4.95
N PHE A 146 -11.00 -2.11 4.32
CA PHE A 146 -11.07 -2.39 2.88
C PHE A 146 -12.49 -2.86 2.49
N TYR A 147 -13.09 -3.80 3.24
CA TYR A 147 -14.43 -4.29 2.94
C TYR A 147 -15.48 -3.18 3.00
N GLN A 148 -15.44 -2.33 4.04
CA GLN A 148 -16.35 -1.19 4.17
C GLN A 148 -16.16 -0.16 3.04
N MET A 149 -14.93 0.03 2.58
CA MET A 149 -14.60 0.92 1.47
C MET A 149 -15.27 0.46 0.17
N ILE A 150 -15.04 -0.81 -0.22
CA ILE A 150 -15.58 -1.35 -1.47
C ILE A 150 -17.09 -1.55 -1.45
N LYS A 151 -17.67 -1.85 -0.26
CA LYS A 151 -19.12 -2.03 -0.11
C LYS A 151 -19.92 -0.77 -0.44
N LYS A 152 -19.31 0.40 -0.33
CA LYS A 152 -19.96 1.67 -0.65
C LYS A 152 -19.94 2.00 -2.14
N GLU A 153 -19.09 1.32 -2.91
CA GLU A 153 -18.98 1.49 -4.34
C GLU A 153 -19.68 0.32 -5.05
N PRO A 154 -20.84 0.56 -5.71
CA PRO A 154 -21.63 -0.50 -6.33
C PRO A 154 -20.82 -1.36 -7.32
N GLU A 155 -20.01 -0.73 -8.18
CA GLU A 155 -19.20 -1.43 -9.18
C GLU A 155 -18.20 -2.42 -8.54
N LEU A 156 -17.57 -2.05 -7.43
CA LEU A 156 -16.64 -2.94 -6.72
C LEU A 156 -17.37 -3.96 -5.84
N SER A 157 -18.48 -3.54 -5.24
CA SER A 157 -19.30 -4.40 -4.38
C SER A 157 -19.86 -5.59 -5.16
N ASP A 158 -20.40 -5.35 -6.36
CA ASP A 158 -21.04 -6.37 -7.21
C ASP A 158 -20.02 -7.41 -7.71
N LEU A 159 -18.77 -7.02 -7.92
CA LEU A 159 -17.67 -7.92 -8.28
C LEU A 159 -17.17 -8.77 -7.13
N SER A 160 -17.58 -8.47 -5.89
CA SER A 160 -16.97 -9.02 -4.68
C SER A 160 -17.91 -9.90 -3.88
N LYS A 161 -17.42 -11.05 -3.44
CA LYS A 161 -18.15 -11.96 -2.56
C LYS A 161 -17.43 -12.08 -1.22
N LYS A 162 -18.04 -11.58 -0.11
CA LYS A 162 -17.51 -11.84 1.23
C LYS A 162 -17.83 -13.28 1.63
N ARG A 163 -16.79 -14.08 1.79
CA ARG A 163 -16.87 -15.48 2.25
C ARG A 163 -16.46 -15.55 3.73
N ARG A 164 -16.51 -16.75 4.30
CA ARG A 164 -16.17 -16.95 5.72
C ARG A 164 -14.75 -16.51 6.09
N SER A 165 -13.78 -16.70 5.20
CA SER A 165 -12.36 -16.51 5.48
C SER A 165 -11.68 -15.44 4.62
N ASP A 166 -12.38 -14.92 3.62
CA ASP A 166 -11.80 -13.96 2.65
C ASP A 166 -12.88 -13.13 1.96
N ILE A 167 -12.43 -12.11 1.23
CA ILE A 167 -13.19 -11.45 0.18
C ILE A 167 -12.65 -11.99 -1.15
N TYR A 168 -13.54 -12.41 -2.04
CA TYR A 168 -13.20 -13.04 -3.30
C TYR A 168 -13.78 -12.28 -4.47
N ILE A 169 -12.95 -12.03 -5.48
CA ILE A 169 -13.32 -11.42 -6.75
C ILE A 169 -13.23 -12.52 -7.80
N GLU A 170 -14.39 -12.93 -8.31
CA GLU A 170 -14.49 -14.12 -9.17
C GLU A 170 -13.83 -13.91 -10.53
N GLU A 171 -14.06 -12.75 -11.16
CA GLU A 171 -13.56 -12.42 -12.49
C GLU A 171 -12.02 -12.52 -12.60
N SER A 172 -11.31 -12.03 -11.60
CA SER A 172 -9.84 -12.06 -11.55
C SER A 172 -9.27 -13.22 -10.71
N ASN A 173 -10.13 -14.08 -10.14
CA ASN A 173 -9.71 -15.14 -9.19
C ASN A 173 -8.89 -14.58 -8.02
N THR A 174 -9.17 -13.35 -7.59
CA THR A 174 -8.44 -12.68 -6.52
C THR A 174 -9.03 -13.00 -5.15
N ALA A 175 -8.18 -13.21 -4.14
CA ALA A 175 -8.61 -13.43 -2.77
C ALA A 175 -7.85 -12.53 -1.80
N ILE A 176 -8.59 -11.82 -0.94
CA ILE A 176 -8.07 -10.95 0.10
C ILE A 176 -8.35 -11.59 1.46
N LYS A 177 -7.32 -11.80 2.29
CA LYS A 177 -7.41 -12.54 3.55
C LYS A 177 -6.71 -11.82 4.71
N PRO A 178 -7.32 -11.74 5.90
CA PRO A 178 -6.59 -11.42 7.11
C PRO A 178 -5.81 -12.65 7.60
N LEU A 179 -4.58 -12.45 8.06
CA LEU A 179 -3.71 -13.51 8.60
C LEU A 179 -3.07 -13.06 9.91
N ALA A 180 -3.10 -13.93 10.91
CA ALA A 180 -2.24 -13.82 12.08
C ALA A 180 -0.91 -14.54 11.82
N PHE A 181 0.15 -14.15 12.55
CA PHE A 181 1.42 -14.87 12.51
C PHE A 181 1.24 -16.33 12.88
N ASN A 182 1.77 -17.22 12.07
CA ASN A 182 1.75 -18.64 12.34
C ASN A 182 2.99 -19.30 11.71
N ALA A 183 4.06 -19.37 12.48
CA ALA A 183 5.34 -19.94 12.04
C ALA A 183 5.27 -21.42 11.59
N LYS A 184 4.19 -22.13 11.94
CA LYS A 184 4.00 -23.54 11.57
C LYS A 184 3.32 -23.75 10.22
N LYS A 185 2.77 -22.70 9.59
CA LYS A 185 2.13 -22.76 8.27
C LYS A 185 2.89 -21.89 7.27
N SER A 186 4.15 -22.19 7.05
CA SER A 186 5.05 -21.42 6.19
C SER A 186 4.92 -21.77 4.71
N ASP A 187 4.31 -22.91 4.37
CA ASP A 187 4.32 -23.43 3.00
C ASP A 187 3.05 -23.06 2.23
N GLY A 188 3.23 -22.69 0.96
CA GLY A 188 2.13 -22.47 0.02
C GLY A 188 1.62 -21.03 -0.09
N PHE A 189 2.29 -20.03 0.49
CA PHE A 189 1.98 -18.63 0.21
C PHE A 189 2.43 -18.24 -1.20
N ASN A 190 1.60 -17.45 -1.89
CA ASN A 190 1.88 -16.90 -3.20
C ASN A 190 1.30 -15.47 -3.25
N PRO A 191 1.87 -14.55 -2.46
CA PRO A 191 1.31 -13.22 -2.32
C PRO A 191 1.56 -12.34 -3.54
N HIS A 192 0.52 -11.61 -3.96
CA HIS A 192 0.64 -10.47 -4.83
C HIS A 192 0.80 -9.17 -4.04
N LEU A 193 0.11 -9.07 -2.89
CA LEU A 193 0.29 -8.01 -1.92
C LEU A 193 0.29 -8.57 -0.50
N VAL A 194 1.22 -8.12 0.30
CA VAL A 194 1.21 -8.28 1.76
C VAL A 194 1.14 -6.91 2.40
N VAL A 195 0.12 -6.66 3.20
CA VAL A 195 0.02 -5.44 4.00
C VAL A 195 0.33 -5.78 5.44
N ASN A 196 1.46 -5.29 5.91
CA ASN A 196 1.92 -5.43 7.30
C ASN A 196 1.51 -4.19 8.08
N ASP A 197 0.60 -4.34 9.03
CA ASP A 197 0.18 -3.21 9.84
C ASP A 197 0.88 -3.19 11.20
N GLU A 198 1.13 -1.98 11.73
CA GLU A 198 1.75 -1.73 13.03
C GLU A 198 3.08 -2.46 13.25
N VAL A 199 3.96 -2.47 12.23
CA VAL A 199 5.23 -3.23 12.26
C VAL A 199 6.08 -2.90 13.49
N ALA A 200 6.10 -1.65 13.98
CA ALA A 200 6.82 -1.26 15.20
C ALA A 200 6.28 -1.95 16.47
N SER A 201 5.05 -2.47 16.44
CA SER A 201 4.47 -3.21 17.58
C SER A 201 4.83 -4.71 17.57
N TRP A 202 5.44 -5.21 16.51
CA TRP A 202 5.81 -6.60 16.36
C TRP A 202 6.94 -6.96 17.33
N ARG A 203 6.66 -7.82 18.28
CA ARG A 203 7.61 -8.22 19.31
C ARG A 203 8.08 -9.66 19.10
N GLY A 204 9.35 -9.90 19.48
CA GLY A 204 9.99 -11.21 19.31
C GLY A 204 10.26 -11.58 17.86
N ASP A 205 10.81 -12.79 17.65
CA ASP A 205 11.27 -13.25 16.33
C ASP A 205 10.13 -13.66 15.38
N GLY A 206 8.90 -13.82 15.90
CA GLY A 206 7.77 -14.33 15.12
C GLY A 206 7.37 -13.41 13.97
N GLY A 207 7.41 -12.09 14.19
CA GLY A 207 7.10 -11.09 13.16
C GLY A 207 8.12 -11.06 12.04
N LEU A 208 9.41 -11.05 12.40
CA LEU A 208 10.50 -11.07 11.41
C LEU A 208 10.48 -12.36 10.58
N LYS A 209 10.35 -13.52 11.22
CA LYS A 209 10.23 -14.80 10.53
C LYS A 209 9.06 -14.84 9.55
N GLN A 210 7.88 -14.32 9.98
CA GLN A 210 6.72 -14.27 9.09
C GLN A 210 6.93 -13.31 7.92
N TYR A 211 7.59 -12.17 8.16
CA TYR A 211 7.98 -11.25 7.10
C TYR A 211 8.90 -11.92 6.07
N GLU A 212 9.95 -12.62 6.52
CA GLU A 212 10.89 -13.34 5.67
C GLU A 212 10.20 -14.44 4.84
N VAL A 213 9.26 -15.20 5.44
CA VAL A 213 8.43 -16.18 4.74
C VAL A 213 7.63 -15.51 3.62
N MET A 214 6.93 -14.40 3.91
CA MET A 214 6.17 -13.68 2.89
C MET A 214 7.08 -13.09 1.81
N LYS A 215 8.23 -12.55 2.19
CA LYS A 215 9.22 -12.02 1.25
C LYS A 215 9.77 -13.09 0.31
N SER A 216 10.12 -14.24 0.83
CA SER A 216 10.60 -15.35 0.00
C SER A 216 9.53 -15.86 -0.96
N ALA A 217 8.25 -15.80 -0.56
CA ALA A 217 7.13 -16.24 -1.39
C ALA A 217 6.77 -15.26 -2.53
N LEU A 218 7.30 -14.03 -2.55
CA LEU A 218 7.07 -13.06 -3.63
C LEU A 218 7.58 -13.52 -4.99
N GLY A 219 8.62 -14.36 -5.02
CA GLY A 219 9.28 -14.80 -6.25
C GLY A 219 8.37 -15.51 -7.26
N ALA A 220 7.19 -15.96 -6.84
CA ALA A 220 6.23 -16.64 -7.70
C ALA A 220 5.35 -15.68 -8.53
N ARG A 221 5.41 -14.37 -8.28
CA ARG A 221 4.61 -13.34 -8.95
C ARG A 221 5.46 -12.38 -9.77
N ARG A 222 4.89 -11.86 -10.85
CA ARG A 222 5.62 -10.95 -11.74
C ARG A 222 5.95 -9.62 -11.08
N GLN A 223 4.99 -9.02 -10.39
CA GLN A 223 5.15 -7.71 -9.75
C GLN A 223 4.46 -7.62 -8.37
N PRO A 224 4.87 -8.48 -7.41
CA PRO A 224 4.29 -8.46 -6.08
C PRO A 224 4.76 -7.25 -5.27
N MET A 225 4.11 -7.00 -4.14
CA MET A 225 4.49 -5.94 -3.21
C MET A 225 4.31 -6.34 -1.75
N ILE A 226 5.22 -5.88 -0.89
CA ILE A 226 5.03 -5.78 0.55
C ILE A 226 4.87 -4.32 0.93
N LEU A 227 3.73 -3.97 1.51
CA LEU A 227 3.46 -2.66 2.08
C LEU A 227 3.48 -2.77 3.60
N SER A 228 4.51 -2.22 4.22
CA SER A 228 4.68 -2.20 5.67
C SER A 228 4.34 -0.82 6.22
N LEU A 229 3.47 -0.79 7.21
CA LEU A 229 2.95 0.42 7.81
C LEU A 229 3.30 0.46 9.31
N SER A 230 3.70 1.63 9.79
CA SER A 230 4.00 1.83 11.19
C SER A 230 3.60 3.22 11.66
N LEU A 231 3.32 3.34 12.96
CA LEU A 231 3.11 4.63 13.61
C LEU A 231 4.43 5.14 14.20
N ILE A 232 4.65 6.44 14.08
CA ILE A 232 5.64 7.14 14.91
C ILE A 232 5.00 7.35 16.28
N HIS A 233 5.55 6.73 17.32
CA HIS A 233 5.26 7.10 18.70
C HIS A 233 6.15 8.30 19.04
N ILE A 234 5.59 9.49 18.96
CA ILE A 234 6.20 10.66 19.58
C ILE A 234 5.95 10.48 21.09
N SER A 235 6.93 9.98 21.83
CA SER A 235 6.91 10.11 23.27
C SER A 235 6.96 11.61 23.57
N GLU A 236 5.97 12.14 24.28
CA GLU A 236 6.07 13.49 24.83
C GLU A 236 7.37 13.59 25.61
N PRO A 237 8.18 14.67 25.42
CA PRO A 237 9.34 14.87 26.25
C PRO A 237 8.85 14.91 27.69
N THR A 238 9.32 13.99 28.50
CA THR A 238 9.13 14.01 29.97
C THR A 238 9.52 15.41 30.42
N ARG A 239 8.55 16.21 30.85
CA ARG A 239 8.86 17.46 31.56
C ARG A 239 9.65 17.05 32.79
N LEU A 240 10.95 17.34 32.77
CA LEU A 240 11.79 17.41 33.96
C LEU A 240 11.38 18.63 34.78
#